data_18d6b699d8231f9db7e946c5aee7bc75
#
_entry.id   18d6b699d8231f9db7e946c5aee7bc75
#
_cell.length_a   1.000
_cell.length_b   1.000
_cell.length_c   1.000
_cell.angle_alpha   90.00
_cell.angle_beta   90.00
_cell.angle_gamma   90.00
#
_symmetry.space_group_name_H-M   'P 1'
#
loop_
_entity.id
_entity.type
_entity.pdbx_description
1 polymer ?
#
loop_
_entity_poly.entity_id
_entity_poly.type
_entity_poly.pdbx_seq_one_letter_code
_entity_poly.pdbx_strand_id
1 'polypeptide(L)'
;EVVAPRSIPNARNYAAGSLNLKDPLEFKARCNELRFVAYDMRPYFIDSWVSVLSMVESFGISTVKSIDASLYPQDGKVFRLDDTDYWSAQGFTAHHPRGSLAIKEQKAGEITTLKDVEWQTGKSGVVTPVAILEPVVIGDALVQRATLHNMAHIEQLGLEIGCRVEVIRSGEI
;
A
#
# COMPACT_ATOMS: atom_id res chain seq x y z
N GLU A 1 -5.49 0.89 11.53
CA GLU A 1 -4.20 0.86 10.83
C GLU A 1 -3.11 1.40 11.73
N VAL A 2 -1.88 0.86 11.61
CA VAL A 2 -0.71 1.40 12.29
C VAL A 2 0.24 1.95 11.24
N VAL A 3 0.62 3.21 11.42
CA VAL A 3 1.43 3.97 10.47
C VAL A 3 2.69 4.53 11.12
N ALA A 4 3.74 4.72 10.33
CA ALA A 4 4.94 5.44 10.71
C ALA A 4 5.11 6.69 9.83
N PRO A 5 5.74 7.78 10.34
CA PRO A 5 5.93 9.02 9.59
C PRO A 5 6.78 8.82 8.32
N ARG A 6 6.55 9.67 7.31
CA ARG A 6 7.37 9.73 6.07
C ARG A 6 8.85 10.01 6.31
N SER A 7 9.20 10.61 7.44
CA SER A 7 10.60 10.83 7.81
C SER A 7 11.38 9.54 8.03
N ILE A 8 10.69 8.43 8.24
CA ILE A 8 11.30 7.11 8.40
C ILE A 8 11.38 6.44 7.02
N PRO A 9 12.59 6.04 6.55
CA PRO A 9 12.74 5.30 5.31
C PRO A 9 11.90 4.01 5.32
N ASN A 10 11.21 3.72 4.24
CA ASN A 10 10.30 2.56 4.15
C ASN A 10 9.31 2.48 5.32
N ALA A 11 8.65 3.59 5.66
CA ALA A 11 7.78 3.73 6.83
C ALA A 11 6.75 2.59 6.99
N ARG A 12 6.18 2.08 5.88
CA ARG A 12 5.25 0.95 5.89
C ARG A 12 5.91 -0.34 6.37
N ASN A 13 7.11 -0.66 5.85
CA ASN A 13 7.87 -1.84 6.27
C ASN A 13 8.37 -1.69 7.70
N TYR A 14 8.74 -0.47 8.11
CA TYR A 14 9.10 -0.16 9.49
C TYR A 14 7.93 -0.42 10.44
N ALA A 15 6.73 0.06 10.12
CA ALA A 15 5.53 -0.17 10.93
C ALA A 15 5.20 -1.67 11.03
N ALA A 16 5.15 -2.38 9.88
CA ALA A 16 4.88 -3.81 9.86
C ALA A 16 5.95 -4.63 10.59
N GLY A 17 7.23 -4.32 10.39
CA GLY A 17 8.35 -4.96 11.09
C GLY A 17 8.31 -4.72 12.59
N SER A 18 7.97 -3.50 13.03
CA SER A 18 7.86 -3.17 14.46
C SER A 18 6.73 -3.93 15.13
N LEU A 19 5.57 -4.10 14.48
CA LEU A 19 4.46 -4.88 15.02
C LEU A 19 4.76 -6.39 15.11
N ASN A 20 5.70 -6.90 14.32
CA ASN A 20 6.11 -8.29 14.33
C ASN A 20 7.28 -8.61 15.29
N LEU A 21 7.77 -7.60 16.03
CA LEU A 21 8.82 -7.81 17.04
C LEU A 21 8.33 -8.74 18.15
N LYS A 22 9.18 -9.70 18.50
CA LYS A 22 8.90 -10.65 19.59
C LYS A 22 9.35 -10.13 20.95
N ASP A 23 10.35 -9.24 20.96
CA ASP A 23 10.87 -8.64 22.19
C ASP A 23 10.04 -7.39 22.57
N PRO A 24 9.36 -7.40 23.73
CA PRO A 24 8.58 -6.25 24.19
C PRO A 24 9.41 -5.00 24.45
N LEU A 25 10.70 -5.13 24.83
CA LEU A 25 11.57 -3.99 25.07
C LEU A 25 11.96 -3.30 23.75
N GLU A 26 12.27 -4.09 22.73
CA GLU A 26 12.56 -3.56 21.40
C GLU A 26 11.30 -2.92 20.79
N PHE A 27 10.14 -3.55 20.94
CA PHE A 27 8.87 -2.95 20.53
C PHE A 27 8.61 -1.61 21.24
N LYS A 28 8.80 -1.55 22.54
CA LYS A 28 8.62 -0.34 23.34
C LYS A 28 9.54 0.81 22.87
N ALA A 29 10.75 0.51 22.45
CA ALA A 29 11.66 1.51 21.89
C ALA A 29 11.13 2.11 20.57
N ARG A 30 10.48 1.30 19.72
CA ARG A 30 9.97 1.73 18.42
C ARG A 30 8.53 2.26 18.44
N CYS A 31 7.73 1.88 19.43
CA CYS A 31 6.30 2.22 19.44
C CYS A 31 6.03 3.73 19.54
N ASN A 32 6.97 4.53 20.01
CA ASN A 32 6.84 5.99 20.06
C ASN A 32 6.79 6.63 18.67
N GLU A 33 7.33 5.98 17.66
CA GLU A 33 7.33 6.43 16.27
C GLU A 33 6.12 5.91 15.50
N LEU A 34 5.35 5.00 16.09
CA LEU A 34 4.15 4.44 15.49
C LEU A 34 2.90 5.20 15.95
N ARG A 35 1.93 5.29 15.04
CA ARG A 35 0.61 5.85 15.34
C ARG A 35 -0.47 4.86 14.94
N PHE A 36 -1.36 4.51 15.89
CA PHE A 36 -2.59 3.83 15.57
C PHE A 36 -3.62 4.85 15.08
N VAL A 37 -4.24 4.57 13.92
CA VAL A 37 -5.23 5.43 13.29
C VAL A 37 -6.45 4.59 12.96
N ALA A 38 -7.60 4.93 13.53
CA ALA A 38 -8.86 4.30 13.20
C ALA A 38 -9.46 4.94 11.93
N TYR A 39 -9.95 4.12 11.01
CA TYR A 39 -10.66 4.57 9.81
C TYR A 39 -12.11 4.08 9.75
N ASP A 40 -12.49 3.17 10.67
CA ASP A 40 -13.85 2.66 10.80
C ASP A 40 -14.04 2.04 12.19
N MET A 41 -15.31 1.94 12.64
CA MET A 41 -15.67 1.21 13.84
C MET A 41 -16.97 0.48 13.58
N ARG A 42 -17.06 -0.79 13.95
CA ARG A 42 -18.26 -1.61 13.78
C ARG A 42 -18.59 -2.36 15.07
N PRO A 43 -19.87 -2.70 15.29
CA PRO A 43 -21.04 -2.40 14.47
C PRO A 43 -21.39 -0.91 14.48
N TYR A 44 -22.14 -0.43 13.46
CA TYR A 44 -22.61 0.96 13.43
C TYR A 44 -23.80 1.13 14.36
N PHE A 45 -23.76 2.20 15.16
CA PHE A 45 -24.85 2.65 16.04
C PHE A 45 -25.25 4.09 15.72
N ILE A 46 -24.64 4.69 14.72
CA ILE A 46 -24.80 6.08 14.29
C ILE A 46 -24.88 6.07 12.77
N ASP A 47 -25.80 6.84 12.20
CA ASP A 47 -26.12 6.83 10.77
C ASP A 47 -25.05 7.55 9.90
N SER A 48 -24.13 8.31 10.51
CA SER A 48 -23.07 9.04 9.82
C SER A 48 -21.70 8.49 10.20
N TRP A 49 -20.91 8.09 9.22
CA TRP A 49 -19.54 7.62 9.40
C TRP A 49 -18.62 8.70 10.01
N VAL A 50 -18.80 9.98 9.61
CA VAL A 50 -18.05 11.10 10.21
C VAL A 50 -18.37 11.22 11.70
N SER A 51 -19.61 11.00 12.10
CA SER A 51 -20.04 10.99 13.50
C SER A 51 -19.49 9.78 14.25
N VAL A 52 -19.40 8.61 13.62
CA VAL A 52 -18.74 7.42 14.17
C VAL A 52 -17.26 7.73 14.48
N LEU A 53 -16.53 8.37 13.56
CA LEU A 53 -15.15 8.76 13.80
C LEU A 53 -15.02 9.78 14.95
N SER A 54 -15.94 10.75 15.03
CA SER A 54 -15.95 11.73 16.13
C SER A 54 -16.19 11.06 17.50
N MET A 55 -17.02 10.02 17.55
CA MET A 55 -17.20 9.21 18.74
C MET A 55 -15.91 8.45 19.10
N VAL A 56 -15.21 7.86 18.13
CA VAL A 56 -13.91 7.20 18.36
C VAL A 56 -12.87 8.19 18.91
N GLU A 57 -12.86 9.42 18.41
CA GLU A 57 -12.00 10.50 18.89
C GLU A 57 -12.30 10.87 20.34
N SER A 58 -13.55 10.81 20.78
CA SER A 58 -13.93 11.07 22.18
C SER A 58 -13.33 10.06 23.17
N PHE A 59 -12.93 8.88 22.70
CA PHE A 59 -12.17 7.88 23.49
C PHE A 59 -10.66 8.11 23.45
N GLY A 60 -10.16 9.21 22.87
CA GLY A 60 -8.75 9.53 22.78
C GLY A 60 -8.00 8.76 21.65
N ILE A 61 -8.73 8.15 20.72
CA ILE A 61 -8.15 7.40 19.60
C ILE A 61 -8.06 8.32 18.37
N SER A 62 -6.88 8.43 17.76
CA SER A 62 -6.71 9.18 16.51
C SER A 62 -7.46 8.51 15.36
N THR A 63 -8.09 9.30 14.52
CA THR A 63 -8.80 8.81 13.33
C THR A 63 -8.22 9.40 12.05
N VAL A 64 -8.61 8.86 10.90
CA VAL A 64 -8.24 9.42 9.58
C VAL A 64 -8.74 10.86 9.38
N LYS A 65 -9.69 11.32 10.20
CA LYS A 65 -10.21 12.69 10.19
C LYS A 65 -9.32 13.65 11.00
N SER A 66 -8.71 13.18 12.10
CA SER A 66 -7.98 14.02 13.06
C SER A 66 -6.47 14.06 12.81
N ILE A 67 -5.92 13.17 12.01
CA ILE A 67 -4.49 13.17 11.70
C ILE A 67 -4.17 14.11 10.52
N ASP A 68 -2.96 14.67 10.55
CA ASP A 68 -2.39 15.29 9.34
C ASP A 68 -1.85 14.18 8.43
N ALA A 69 -2.67 13.82 7.43
CA ALA A 69 -2.34 12.75 6.49
C ALA A 69 -1.05 13.03 5.68
N SER A 70 -0.63 14.30 5.53
CA SER A 70 0.58 14.67 4.79
C SER A 70 1.87 14.16 5.46
N LEU A 71 1.83 13.88 6.74
CA LEU A 71 2.96 13.34 7.51
C LEU A 71 3.20 11.85 7.27
N TYR A 72 2.28 11.15 6.65
CA TYR A 72 2.32 9.70 6.44
C TYR A 72 2.36 9.33 4.95
N PRO A 73 2.93 8.16 4.60
CA PRO A 73 2.84 7.65 3.24
C PRO A 73 1.39 7.45 2.81
N GLN A 74 1.08 7.81 1.56
CA GLN A 74 -0.25 7.69 0.99
C GLN A 74 -0.18 7.04 -0.40
N ASP A 75 -1.05 6.08 -0.66
CA ASP A 75 -1.21 5.44 -1.97
C ASP A 75 -2.38 6.03 -2.78
N GLY A 76 -3.11 6.98 -2.22
CA GLY A 76 -4.28 7.59 -2.82
C GLY A 76 -5.32 8.03 -1.80
N LYS A 77 -6.51 8.33 -2.28
CA LYS A 77 -7.63 8.82 -1.48
C LYS A 77 -8.83 7.87 -1.59
N VAL A 78 -9.50 7.63 -0.46
CA VAL A 78 -10.74 6.86 -0.44
C VAL A 78 -11.91 7.81 -0.24
N PHE A 79 -12.84 7.79 -1.18
CA PHE A 79 -14.14 8.43 -1.06
C PHE A 79 -15.14 7.39 -0.56
N ARG A 80 -15.95 7.76 0.41
CA ARG A 80 -16.89 6.86 1.06
C ARG A 80 -18.23 7.57 1.24
N LEU A 81 -19.33 6.83 1.12
CA LEU A 81 -20.66 7.29 1.52
C LEU A 81 -20.69 7.47 3.04
N ASP A 82 -21.18 8.62 3.50
CA ASP A 82 -21.25 8.94 4.93
C ASP A 82 -22.37 8.20 5.65
N ASP A 83 -23.53 8.04 5.01
CA ASP A 83 -24.64 7.25 5.54
C ASP A 83 -24.24 5.79 5.70
N THR A 84 -24.20 5.30 6.95
CA THR A 84 -23.69 3.97 7.30
C THR A 84 -24.63 2.85 6.87
N ASP A 85 -25.92 3.09 6.88
CA ASP A 85 -26.92 2.10 6.47
C ASP A 85 -26.93 1.97 4.96
N TYR A 86 -26.94 3.11 4.25
CA TYR A 86 -26.87 3.11 2.80
C TYR A 86 -25.55 2.51 2.30
N TRP A 87 -24.42 2.85 2.93
CA TRP A 87 -23.13 2.25 2.63
C TRP A 87 -23.15 0.72 2.79
N SER A 88 -23.73 0.24 3.90
CA SER A 88 -23.84 -1.19 4.20
C SER A 88 -24.74 -1.92 3.20
N ALA A 89 -25.83 -1.28 2.77
CA ALA A 89 -26.77 -1.81 1.80
C ALA A 89 -26.18 -2.00 0.40
N GLN A 90 -25.12 -1.23 0.04
CA GLN A 90 -24.43 -1.43 -1.24
C GLN A 90 -23.69 -2.78 -1.32
N GLY A 91 -23.38 -3.39 -0.18
CA GLY A 91 -22.68 -4.67 -0.10
C GLY A 91 -21.23 -4.57 -0.55
N PHE A 92 -20.66 -5.74 -0.89
CA PHE A 92 -19.26 -5.89 -1.21
C PHE A 92 -19.07 -6.59 -2.56
N THR A 93 -17.96 -6.32 -3.22
CA THR A 93 -17.37 -7.23 -4.21
C THR A 93 -16.65 -8.35 -3.45
N ALA A 94 -15.87 -9.22 -4.12
CA ALA A 94 -15.09 -10.26 -3.43
C ALA A 94 -14.20 -9.69 -2.29
N HIS A 95 -13.69 -8.44 -2.43
CA HIS A 95 -12.72 -7.87 -1.50
C HIS A 95 -12.97 -6.41 -1.12
N HIS A 96 -13.86 -5.69 -1.81
CA HIS A 96 -14.02 -4.25 -1.62
C HIS A 96 -15.47 -3.84 -1.41
N PRO A 97 -15.74 -2.85 -0.51
CA PRO A 97 -17.06 -2.29 -0.33
C PRO A 97 -17.48 -1.47 -1.55
N ARG A 98 -18.72 -1.65 -2.02
CA ARG A 98 -19.26 -0.89 -3.16
C ARG A 98 -19.61 0.56 -2.81
N GLY A 99 -19.86 0.84 -1.54
CA GLY A 99 -20.12 2.19 -1.03
C GLY A 99 -18.86 3.05 -0.86
N SER A 100 -17.71 2.58 -1.35
CA SER A 100 -16.44 3.32 -1.29
C SER A 100 -15.69 3.22 -2.61
N LEU A 101 -14.97 4.30 -2.95
CA LEU A 101 -14.15 4.40 -4.16
C LEU A 101 -12.73 4.84 -3.78
N ALA A 102 -11.72 4.05 -4.16
CA ALA A 102 -10.33 4.43 -4.00
C ALA A 102 -9.79 5.05 -5.30
N ILE A 103 -9.26 6.26 -5.20
CA ILE A 103 -8.53 6.92 -6.28
C ILE A 103 -7.05 6.86 -5.90
N LYS A 104 -6.26 6.15 -6.71
CA LYS A 104 -4.82 6.03 -6.54
C LYS A 104 -4.11 6.93 -7.53
N GLU A 105 -3.10 7.65 -7.05
CA GLU A 105 -2.22 8.42 -7.93
C GLU A 105 -1.23 7.45 -8.60
N GLN A 106 -1.19 7.51 -9.93
CA GLN A 106 -0.18 6.78 -10.68
C GLN A 106 1.15 7.51 -10.54
N LYS A 107 2.11 6.89 -9.84
CA LYS A 107 3.46 7.45 -9.72
C LYS A 107 4.16 7.30 -11.09
N ALA A 108 4.89 8.33 -11.51
CA ALA A 108 5.72 8.25 -12.70
C ALA A 108 6.74 7.12 -12.54
N GLY A 109 6.97 6.40 -13.62
CA GLY A 109 8.01 5.39 -13.69
C GLY A 109 9.38 6.01 -13.95
N GLU A 110 10.42 5.23 -13.72
CA GLU A 110 11.80 5.58 -14.06
C GLU A 110 12.27 4.72 -15.23
N ILE A 111 13.06 5.34 -16.13
CA ILE A 111 13.55 4.67 -17.31
C ILE A 111 14.87 3.97 -17.00
N THR A 112 14.93 2.68 -17.31
CA THR A 112 16.13 1.87 -17.17
C THR A 112 16.30 0.92 -18.35
N THR A 113 17.31 0.04 -18.31
CA THR A 113 17.60 -0.93 -19.38
C THR A 113 17.31 -2.34 -18.90
N LEU A 114 16.63 -3.13 -19.72
CA LEU A 114 16.44 -4.56 -19.48
C LEU A 114 17.75 -5.31 -19.79
N LYS A 115 18.38 -5.87 -18.77
CA LYS A 115 19.66 -6.61 -18.90
C LYS A 115 19.45 -8.08 -19.23
N ASP A 116 18.48 -8.70 -18.57
CA ASP A 116 18.20 -10.14 -18.68
C ASP A 116 16.80 -10.46 -18.18
N VAL A 117 16.35 -11.69 -18.42
CA VAL A 117 15.08 -12.23 -17.89
C VAL A 117 15.35 -13.56 -17.20
N GLU A 118 15.12 -13.61 -15.91
CA GLU A 118 15.18 -14.84 -15.11
C GLU A 118 13.80 -15.45 -14.92
N TRP A 119 13.75 -16.78 -14.96
CA TRP A 119 12.52 -17.54 -14.70
C TRP A 119 12.53 -18.09 -13.28
N GLN A 120 11.50 -17.74 -12.49
CA GLN A 120 11.38 -18.16 -11.11
C GLN A 120 10.14 -19.03 -10.91
N THR A 121 10.30 -20.12 -10.18
CA THR A 121 9.18 -21.01 -9.83
C THR A 121 8.64 -20.65 -8.44
N GLY A 122 7.37 -20.25 -8.39
CA GLY A 122 6.66 -19.99 -7.15
C GLY A 122 6.30 -21.25 -6.37
N LYS A 123 5.80 -21.09 -5.13
CA LYS A 123 5.35 -22.22 -4.27
C LYS A 123 4.26 -23.09 -4.91
N SER A 124 3.44 -22.51 -5.77
CA SER A 124 2.38 -23.21 -6.51
C SER A 124 2.86 -23.94 -7.77
N GLY A 125 4.18 -23.93 -8.05
CA GLY A 125 4.74 -24.49 -9.29
C GLY A 125 4.61 -23.58 -10.52
N VAL A 126 4.00 -22.41 -10.38
CA VAL A 126 3.90 -21.43 -11.48
C VAL A 126 5.25 -20.81 -11.75
N VAL A 127 5.67 -20.82 -13.02
CA VAL A 127 6.91 -20.19 -13.49
C VAL A 127 6.60 -18.76 -13.92
N THR A 128 7.30 -17.79 -13.33
CA THR A 128 7.09 -16.36 -13.56
C THR A 128 8.38 -15.71 -14.06
N PRO A 129 8.35 -14.93 -15.15
CA PRO A 129 9.51 -14.17 -15.62
C PRO A 129 9.75 -12.94 -14.75
N VAL A 130 11.02 -12.67 -14.47
CA VAL A 130 11.50 -11.51 -13.71
C VAL A 130 12.54 -10.80 -14.53
N ALA A 131 12.31 -9.52 -14.82
CA ALA A 131 13.28 -8.66 -15.47
C ALA A 131 14.46 -8.39 -14.53
N ILE A 132 15.66 -8.53 -15.02
CA ILE A 132 16.89 -8.02 -14.41
C ILE A 132 17.19 -6.69 -15.09
N LEU A 133 17.27 -5.64 -14.30
CA LEU A 133 17.36 -4.26 -14.77
C LEU A 133 18.72 -3.66 -14.43
N GLU A 134 19.13 -2.67 -15.22
CA GLU A 134 20.13 -1.72 -14.74
C GLU A 134 19.60 -1.07 -13.47
N PRO A 135 20.36 -0.99 -12.36
CA PRO A 135 19.90 -0.42 -11.12
C PRO A 135 19.34 0.99 -11.30
N VAL A 136 18.13 1.23 -10.85
CA VAL A 136 17.45 2.54 -10.93
C VAL A 136 16.79 2.86 -9.60
N VAL A 137 16.84 4.13 -9.19
CA VAL A 137 16.20 4.59 -7.94
C VAL A 137 14.78 5.04 -8.26
N ILE A 138 13.80 4.40 -7.63
CA ILE A 138 12.38 4.77 -7.74
C ILE A 138 11.88 5.15 -6.35
N GLY A 139 11.65 6.45 -6.15
CA GLY A 139 11.36 6.99 -4.82
C GLY A 139 12.56 6.81 -3.89
N ASP A 140 12.39 6.01 -2.83
CA ASP A 140 13.40 5.71 -1.81
C ASP A 140 14.04 4.31 -1.95
N ALA A 141 13.76 3.61 -3.05
CA ALA A 141 14.22 2.24 -3.26
C ALA A 141 15.10 2.09 -4.51
N LEU A 142 16.22 1.36 -4.38
CA LEU A 142 17.01 0.91 -5.50
C LEU A 142 16.38 -0.35 -6.11
N VAL A 143 15.86 -0.22 -7.33
CA VAL A 143 15.18 -1.29 -8.06
C VAL A 143 16.13 -1.90 -9.09
N GLN A 144 16.27 -3.22 -9.05
CA GLN A 144 17.10 -4.01 -9.96
C GLN A 144 16.31 -5.16 -10.60
N ARG A 145 15.12 -5.44 -10.10
CA ARG A 145 14.26 -6.55 -10.54
C ARG A 145 12.81 -6.09 -10.63
N ALA A 146 12.11 -6.52 -11.67
CA ALA A 146 10.69 -6.25 -11.84
C ALA A 146 9.96 -7.49 -12.35
N THR A 147 8.74 -7.70 -11.91
CA THR A 147 7.93 -8.80 -12.46
C THR A 147 7.51 -8.49 -13.89
N LEU A 148 7.59 -9.49 -14.76
CA LEU A 148 7.04 -9.44 -16.11
C LEU A 148 5.69 -10.21 -16.20
N HIS A 149 5.15 -10.62 -15.06
CA HIS A 149 3.88 -11.32 -14.91
C HIS A 149 3.82 -12.67 -15.62
N ASN A 150 3.88 -12.69 -16.95
CA ASN A 150 3.78 -13.89 -17.77
C ASN A 150 4.38 -13.65 -19.18
N MET A 151 4.47 -14.71 -19.98
CA MET A 151 5.02 -14.64 -21.33
C MET A 151 4.23 -13.74 -22.27
N ALA A 152 2.91 -13.77 -22.17
CA ALA A 152 2.05 -12.93 -23.02
C ALA A 152 2.30 -11.43 -22.78
N HIS A 153 2.64 -11.04 -21.57
CA HIS A 153 2.99 -9.66 -21.24
C HIS A 153 4.32 -9.24 -21.89
N ILE A 154 5.32 -10.12 -21.93
CA ILE A 154 6.60 -9.89 -22.61
C ILE A 154 6.37 -9.67 -24.10
N GLU A 155 5.57 -10.53 -24.74
CA GLU A 155 5.22 -10.46 -26.16
C GLU A 155 4.43 -9.18 -26.48
N GLN A 156 3.44 -8.82 -25.64
CA GLN A 156 2.65 -7.61 -25.80
C GLN A 156 3.48 -6.34 -25.76
N LEU A 157 4.50 -6.29 -24.90
CA LEU A 157 5.39 -5.16 -24.77
C LEU A 157 6.54 -5.19 -25.78
N GLY A 158 6.73 -6.30 -26.52
CA GLY A 158 7.83 -6.46 -27.48
C GLY A 158 9.20 -6.32 -26.81
N LEU A 159 9.38 -6.89 -25.62
CA LEU A 159 10.60 -6.73 -24.82
C LEU A 159 11.75 -7.54 -25.43
N GLU A 160 12.89 -6.87 -25.59
CA GLU A 160 14.16 -7.46 -26.01
C GLU A 160 15.24 -7.10 -24.99
N ILE A 161 16.21 -7.98 -24.81
CA ILE A 161 17.37 -7.70 -23.94
C ILE A 161 18.13 -6.49 -24.51
N GLY A 162 18.41 -5.52 -23.65
CA GLY A 162 19.03 -4.25 -24.00
C GLY A 162 18.03 -3.12 -24.33
N CYS A 163 16.73 -3.38 -24.41
CA CYS A 163 15.74 -2.32 -24.63
C CYS A 163 15.59 -1.41 -23.39
N ARG A 164 15.17 -0.17 -23.63
CA ARG A 164 14.80 0.78 -22.57
C ARG A 164 13.38 0.50 -22.13
N VAL A 165 13.18 0.42 -20.82
CA VAL A 165 11.89 0.14 -20.20
C VAL A 165 11.58 1.17 -19.12
N GLU A 166 10.31 1.54 -19.01
CA GLU A 166 9.82 2.31 -17.89
C GLU A 166 9.38 1.34 -16.79
N VAL A 167 9.93 1.52 -15.59
CA VAL A 167 9.61 0.70 -14.42
C VAL A 167 8.83 1.51 -13.43
N ILE A 168 7.64 1.04 -13.09
CA ILE A 168 6.75 1.68 -12.13
C ILE A 168 6.71 0.83 -10.86
N ARG A 169 6.91 1.46 -9.72
CA ARG A 169 6.70 0.80 -8.43
C ARG A 169 5.20 0.77 -8.13
N SER A 170 4.62 -0.42 -8.14
CA SER A 170 3.21 -0.62 -7.77
C SER A 170 3.06 -0.65 -6.26
N GLY A 171 2.58 0.45 -5.68
CA GLY A 171 2.49 0.62 -4.23
C GLY A 171 3.85 0.97 -3.58
N GLU A 172 3.90 0.85 -2.26
CA GLU A 172 5.12 1.13 -1.47
C GLU A 172 5.91 -0.13 -1.10
N ILE A 173 5.62 -1.24 -1.76
CA ILE A 173 6.27 -2.54 -1.51
C ILE A 173 7.27 -2.80 -2.62
#